data_98bb68446d75c362ffd278b457360bdf
#
_entry.id   98bb68446d75c362ffd278b457360bdf
#
_cell.length_a   1.000
_cell.length_b   1.000
_cell.length_c   1.000
_cell.angle_alpha   90.00
_cell.angle_beta   90.00
_cell.angle_gamma   90.00
#
_symmetry.space_group_name_H-M   'P 1'
#
loop_
_entity.id
_entity.type
_entity.pdbx_description
1 polymer ?
#
loop_
_entity_poly.entity_id
_entity_poly.type
_entity_poly.pdbx_seq_one_letter_code
_entity_poly.pdbx_strand_id
1 'polypeptide(L)'
;MKARNPRTGEEDYDFLESSREEVAATAATLRAAQASWEDIGPAGRAVVLHRFADAIDAHAPMIVEALSVDTGRGTVSMIEVQGCAANIRRWAQRGRELFDRLDVGAHPSATPGVEIVTTYSAFPLFGAIAPWNFPVILSHIDAVPALMAGCAAMVKPSEVTPRFVEPMRTVLADIPELPLAYVMGGPEVGQALIEEVDYVCFTGSTATGRKVAEAAARALIPANLELGGKDPMIVTANAEPDWAAGVALRASVVATGQACQSIERIYVAREIAEAFLTALVAAAERVELTWPDPAKGHLGPFIFPAQADKVQAHIDDARSHGARVLTGGEVETLGGGKYLRPTLLADVTPEMKVMREETFGPVIPVTVFDDLEDAIAQANDTEYGLSAAVLAGSLDEATAIGVRLDAGAISLQDGAMTSFVGDATNQSRGCSGLGPSRMGDSGMLRFLREKALIRQTGDPLPIDAYAERGAP
;
A
#
# COMPACT_ATOMS: atom_id res chain seq x y z
N MET A 1 19.65 -13.74 10.42
CA MET A 1 18.99 -12.53 10.98
C MET A 1 18.06 -12.92 12.12
N LYS A 2 17.61 -11.93 12.92
CA LYS A 2 16.67 -12.18 14.03
C LYS A 2 15.47 -11.25 13.88
N ALA A 3 14.27 -11.77 14.16
CA ALA A 3 13.07 -10.95 14.28
C ALA A 3 12.63 -10.86 15.75
N ARG A 4 12.02 -9.72 16.06
CA ARG A 4 11.62 -9.36 17.41
C ARG A 4 10.12 -9.61 17.59
N ASN A 5 9.73 -10.07 18.77
CA ASN A 5 8.34 -10.05 19.18
C ASN A 5 8.01 -8.67 19.78
N PRO A 6 7.11 -7.89 19.17
CA PRO A 6 6.82 -6.53 19.62
C PRO A 6 6.13 -6.45 20.98
N ARG A 7 5.55 -7.56 21.48
CA ARG A 7 4.89 -7.61 22.79
C ARG A 7 5.88 -7.84 23.95
N THR A 8 6.90 -8.67 23.72
CA THR A 8 7.90 -9.01 24.75
C THR A 8 9.18 -8.20 24.61
N GLY A 9 9.43 -7.68 23.42
CA GLY A 9 10.66 -7.00 23.10
C GLY A 9 11.85 -7.93 22.86
N GLU A 10 11.65 -9.25 22.89
CA GLU A 10 12.69 -10.26 22.71
C GLU A 10 12.92 -10.59 21.24
N GLU A 11 14.16 -10.85 20.86
CA GLU A 11 14.53 -11.44 19.57
C GLU A 11 14.38 -12.96 19.67
N ASP A 12 13.19 -13.47 19.39
CA ASP A 12 12.78 -14.85 19.63
C ASP A 12 12.60 -15.71 18.36
N TYR A 13 13.01 -15.17 17.20
CA TYR A 13 12.90 -15.86 15.92
C TYR A 13 14.15 -15.66 15.07
N ASP A 14 14.83 -16.75 14.73
CA ASP A 14 15.98 -16.77 13.82
C ASP A 14 15.54 -17.18 12.42
N PHE A 15 16.01 -16.48 11.40
CA PHE A 15 15.82 -16.85 10.00
C PHE A 15 17.08 -16.61 9.18
N LEU A 16 17.23 -17.38 8.09
CA LEU A 16 18.35 -17.26 7.18
C LEU A 16 18.11 -16.13 6.20
N GLU A 17 19.11 -15.29 6.02
CA GLU A 17 19.14 -14.28 4.97
C GLU A 17 19.56 -14.93 3.64
N SER A 18 18.85 -14.65 2.57
CA SER A 18 19.19 -15.14 1.25
C SER A 18 20.47 -14.48 0.74
N SER A 19 21.42 -15.25 0.27
CA SER A 19 22.58 -14.73 -0.40
C SER A 19 22.24 -14.15 -1.79
N ARG A 20 23.12 -13.35 -2.36
CA ARG A 20 22.96 -12.83 -3.73
C ARG A 20 22.84 -13.97 -4.74
N GLU A 21 23.60 -15.06 -4.56
CA GLU A 21 23.57 -16.25 -5.40
C GLU A 21 22.23 -17.00 -5.29
N GLU A 22 21.65 -17.07 -4.08
CA GLU A 22 20.33 -17.66 -3.87
C GLU A 22 19.22 -16.81 -4.49
N VAL A 23 19.32 -15.48 -4.45
CA VAL A 23 18.38 -14.57 -5.15
C VAL A 23 18.45 -14.83 -6.66
N ALA A 24 19.65 -14.86 -7.24
CA ALA A 24 19.85 -15.13 -8.67
C ALA A 24 19.35 -16.52 -9.08
N ALA A 25 19.61 -17.55 -8.27
CA ALA A 25 19.12 -18.92 -8.54
C ALA A 25 17.57 -19.00 -8.47
N THR A 26 16.96 -18.29 -7.51
CA THR A 26 15.51 -18.18 -7.40
C THR A 26 14.93 -17.47 -8.64
N ALA A 27 15.54 -16.37 -9.07
CA ALA A 27 15.14 -15.66 -10.27
C ALA A 27 15.22 -16.55 -11.52
N ALA A 28 16.30 -17.31 -11.68
CA ALA A 28 16.47 -18.24 -12.80
C ALA A 28 15.38 -19.34 -12.81
N THR A 29 15.05 -19.89 -11.65
CA THR A 29 13.98 -20.89 -11.48
C THR A 29 12.62 -20.32 -11.87
N LEU A 30 12.29 -19.12 -11.39
CA LEU A 30 11.03 -18.44 -11.68
C LEU A 30 10.91 -18.08 -13.16
N ARG A 31 11.99 -17.60 -13.79
CA ARG A 31 12.03 -17.32 -15.23
C ARG A 31 11.80 -18.58 -16.08
N ALA A 32 12.36 -19.71 -15.66
CA ALA A 32 12.15 -20.99 -16.34
C ALA A 32 10.68 -21.47 -16.24
N ALA A 33 10.00 -21.19 -15.13
CA ALA A 33 8.60 -21.55 -14.93
C ALA A 33 7.62 -20.58 -15.65
N GLN A 34 8.04 -19.34 -15.93
CA GLN A 34 7.16 -18.28 -16.43
C GLN A 34 6.54 -18.61 -17.80
N ALA A 35 7.29 -19.19 -18.74
CA ALA A 35 6.75 -19.52 -20.05
C ALA A 35 5.56 -20.48 -19.96
N SER A 36 5.68 -21.57 -19.17
CA SER A 36 4.59 -22.51 -18.94
C SER A 36 3.40 -21.85 -18.21
N TRP A 37 3.69 -20.92 -17.31
CA TRP A 37 2.66 -20.13 -16.60
C TRP A 37 1.89 -19.20 -17.54
N GLU A 38 2.57 -18.56 -18.49
CA GLU A 38 1.93 -17.70 -19.50
C GLU A 38 1.09 -18.56 -20.47
N ASP A 39 1.58 -19.73 -20.87
CA ASP A 39 0.96 -20.64 -21.84
C ASP A 39 -0.38 -21.23 -21.36
N ILE A 40 -0.60 -21.43 -20.05
CA ILE A 40 -1.90 -21.91 -19.54
C ILE A 40 -3.02 -20.89 -19.73
N GLY A 41 -2.69 -19.66 -20.11
CA GLY A 41 -3.64 -18.58 -20.42
C GLY A 41 -4.36 -18.02 -19.20
N PRO A 42 -5.16 -16.94 -19.36
CA PRO A 42 -5.85 -16.28 -18.25
C PRO A 42 -6.82 -17.20 -17.48
N ALA A 43 -7.50 -18.10 -18.18
CA ALA A 43 -8.42 -19.05 -17.57
C ALA A 43 -7.70 -20.07 -16.68
N GLY A 44 -6.57 -20.61 -17.15
CA GLY A 44 -5.74 -21.54 -16.39
C GLY A 44 -5.13 -20.87 -15.15
N ARG A 45 -4.58 -19.65 -15.31
CA ARG A 45 -4.05 -18.86 -14.18
C ARG A 45 -5.10 -18.58 -13.12
N ALA A 46 -6.32 -18.24 -13.53
CA ALA A 46 -7.43 -18.01 -12.59
C ALA A 46 -7.74 -19.25 -11.75
N VAL A 47 -7.74 -20.46 -12.35
CA VAL A 47 -7.95 -21.72 -11.61
C VAL A 47 -6.85 -21.92 -10.55
N VAL A 48 -5.60 -21.72 -10.91
CA VAL A 48 -4.47 -21.87 -9.95
C VAL A 48 -4.55 -20.82 -8.85
N LEU A 49 -4.88 -19.56 -9.17
CA LEU A 49 -5.07 -18.51 -8.17
C LEU A 49 -6.22 -18.80 -7.22
N HIS A 50 -7.34 -19.38 -7.68
CA HIS A 50 -8.39 -19.85 -6.77
C HIS A 50 -7.88 -20.92 -5.80
N ARG A 51 -7.11 -21.90 -6.29
CA ARG A 51 -6.47 -22.90 -5.41
C ARG A 51 -5.50 -22.25 -4.42
N PHE A 52 -4.79 -21.22 -4.83
CA PHE A 52 -3.91 -20.46 -3.93
C PHE A 52 -4.71 -19.79 -2.80
N ALA A 53 -5.83 -19.14 -3.13
CA ALA A 53 -6.71 -18.56 -2.13
C ALA A 53 -7.30 -19.63 -1.17
N ASP A 54 -7.72 -20.78 -1.70
CA ASP A 54 -8.26 -21.88 -0.90
C ASP A 54 -7.19 -22.50 0.01
N ALA A 55 -5.95 -22.60 -0.44
CA ALA A 55 -4.83 -23.06 0.38
C ALA A 55 -4.47 -22.07 1.49
N ILE A 56 -4.53 -20.75 1.22
CA ILE A 56 -4.38 -19.73 2.28
C ILE A 56 -5.47 -19.90 3.33
N ASP A 57 -6.74 -20.07 2.93
CA ASP A 57 -7.85 -20.28 3.87
C ASP A 57 -7.66 -21.57 4.70
N ALA A 58 -7.20 -22.65 4.08
CA ALA A 58 -6.92 -23.91 4.77
C ALA A 58 -5.78 -23.80 5.81
N HIS A 59 -4.78 -22.97 5.54
CA HIS A 59 -3.63 -22.72 6.42
C HIS A 59 -3.76 -21.43 7.25
N ALA A 60 -4.93 -20.74 7.19
CA ALA A 60 -5.14 -19.46 7.85
C ALA A 60 -4.77 -19.44 9.34
N PRO A 61 -5.09 -20.47 10.17
CA PRO A 61 -4.69 -20.46 11.58
C PRO A 61 -3.17 -20.31 11.79
N MET A 62 -2.35 -21.00 11.01
CA MET A 62 -0.88 -20.93 11.11
C MET A 62 -0.35 -19.56 10.64
N ILE A 63 -0.91 -19.02 9.57
CA ILE A 63 -0.52 -17.70 9.04
C ILE A 63 -0.90 -16.61 10.04
N VAL A 64 -2.12 -16.65 10.57
CA VAL A 64 -2.62 -15.69 11.57
C VAL A 64 -1.81 -15.74 12.86
N GLU A 65 -1.42 -16.94 13.34
CA GLU A 65 -0.57 -17.09 14.52
C GLU A 65 0.79 -16.42 14.29
N ALA A 66 1.49 -16.76 13.20
CA ALA A 66 2.77 -16.17 12.84
C ALA A 66 2.70 -14.64 12.74
N LEU A 67 1.65 -14.13 12.07
CA LEU A 67 1.41 -12.71 11.90
C LEU A 67 1.12 -12.02 13.24
N SER A 68 0.33 -12.66 14.10
CA SER A 68 -0.05 -12.12 15.41
C SER A 68 1.17 -11.98 16.32
N VAL A 69 2.13 -12.91 16.24
CA VAL A 69 3.40 -12.81 16.97
C VAL A 69 4.25 -11.65 16.43
N ASP A 70 4.39 -11.52 15.10
CA ASP A 70 5.21 -10.48 14.49
C ASP A 70 4.63 -9.07 14.65
N THR A 71 3.31 -8.95 14.64
CA THR A 71 2.64 -7.62 14.66
C THR A 71 2.07 -7.25 16.04
N GLY A 72 1.96 -8.21 16.95
CA GLY A 72 1.29 -8.00 18.23
C GLY A 72 -0.24 -7.82 18.12
N ARG A 73 -0.87 -8.13 16.96
CA ARG A 73 -2.26 -7.80 16.62
C ARG A 73 -3.02 -9.06 16.15
N GLY A 74 -3.94 -9.58 16.96
CA GLY A 74 -4.70 -10.79 16.62
C GLY A 74 -5.79 -10.56 15.56
N THR A 75 -6.75 -9.67 15.85
CA THR A 75 -7.90 -9.40 14.97
C THR A 75 -7.48 -8.82 13.62
N VAL A 76 -6.54 -7.86 13.62
CA VAL A 76 -6.04 -7.26 12.38
C VAL A 76 -5.31 -8.31 11.54
N SER A 77 -4.54 -9.20 12.15
CA SER A 77 -3.87 -10.31 11.44
C SER A 77 -4.87 -11.27 10.78
N MET A 78 -5.96 -11.58 11.47
CA MET A 78 -7.04 -12.40 10.89
C MET A 78 -7.70 -11.71 9.68
N ILE A 79 -8.05 -10.43 9.83
CA ILE A 79 -8.64 -9.63 8.73
C ILE A 79 -7.67 -9.55 7.54
N GLU A 80 -6.38 -9.40 7.80
CA GLU A 80 -5.34 -9.32 6.77
C GLU A 80 -5.24 -10.61 5.95
N VAL A 81 -5.22 -11.77 6.60
CA VAL A 81 -5.15 -13.08 5.91
C VAL A 81 -6.42 -13.33 5.09
N GLN A 82 -7.59 -13.05 5.65
CA GLN A 82 -8.87 -13.15 4.93
C GLN A 82 -8.92 -12.19 3.74
N GLY A 83 -8.46 -10.95 3.93
CA GLY A 83 -8.37 -9.94 2.88
C GLY A 83 -7.41 -10.35 1.75
N CYS A 84 -6.32 -11.02 2.08
CA CYS A 84 -5.38 -11.55 1.08
C CYS A 84 -6.05 -12.61 0.20
N ALA A 85 -6.70 -13.61 0.79
CA ALA A 85 -7.43 -14.65 0.03
C ALA A 85 -8.56 -14.05 -0.82
N ALA A 86 -9.31 -13.09 -0.28
CA ALA A 86 -10.36 -12.38 -1.02
C ALA A 86 -9.79 -11.59 -2.21
N ASN A 87 -8.66 -10.89 -2.03
CA ASN A 87 -7.99 -10.16 -3.10
C ASN A 87 -7.48 -11.08 -4.22
N ILE A 88 -6.97 -12.27 -3.88
CA ILE A 88 -6.57 -13.28 -4.87
C ILE A 88 -7.77 -13.72 -5.71
N ARG A 89 -8.91 -14.03 -5.08
CA ARG A 89 -10.15 -14.41 -5.79
C ARG A 89 -10.66 -13.28 -6.68
N ARG A 90 -10.61 -12.06 -6.20
CA ARG A 90 -10.99 -10.88 -6.98
C ARG A 90 -10.15 -10.77 -8.26
N TRP A 91 -8.82 -10.91 -8.16
CA TRP A 91 -7.96 -10.83 -9.33
C TRP A 91 -8.09 -12.03 -10.27
N ALA A 92 -8.33 -13.24 -9.73
CA ALA A 92 -8.62 -14.42 -10.54
C ALA A 92 -9.85 -14.21 -11.42
N GLN A 93 -10.90 -13.57 -10.90
CA GLN A 93 -12.10 -13.22 -11.67
C GLN A 93 -11.86 -12.02 -12.58
N ARG A 94 -11.44 -10.88 -11.99
CA ARG A 94 -11.31 -9.61 -12.71
C ARG A 94 -10.28 -9.66 -13.83
N GLY A 95 -9.16 -10.37 -13.61
CA GLY A 95 -8.12 -10.49 -14.62
C GLY A 95 -8.61 -11.19 -15.88
N ARG A 96 -9.44 -12.21 -15.78
CA ARG A 96 -10.08 -12.85 -16.97
C ARG A 96 -10.91 -11.84 -17.76
N GLU A 97 -11.80 -11.10 -17.05
CA GLU A 97 -12.64 -10.07 -17.68
C GLU A 97 -11.80 -8.99 -18.38
N LEU A 98 -10.63 -8.65 -17.82
CA LEU A 98 -9.73 -7.68 -18.43
C LEU A 98 -9.08 -8.23 -19.71
N PHE A 99 -8.62 -9.47 -19.71
CA PHE A 99 -8.09 -10.11 -20.91
C PHE A 99 -9.12 -10.21 -22.04
N ASP A 100 -10.40 -10.49 -21.70
CA ASP A 100 -11.49 -10.54 -22.68
C ASP A 100 -11.79 -9.17 -23.31
N ARG A 101 -11.36 -8.07 -22.68
CA ARG A 101 -11.52 -6.69 -23.18
C ARG A 101 -10.31 -6.16 -23.93
N LEU A 102 -9.16 -6.86 -23.87
CA LEU A 102 -7.97 -6.43 -24.58
C LEU A 102 -8.25 -6.47 -26.08
N ASP A 103 -8.00 -5.36 -26.74
CA ASP A 103 -8.15 -5.29 -28.18
C ASP A 103 -6.93 -5.92 -28.88
N VAL A 104 -7.14 -7.11 -29.39
CA VAL A 104 -6.13 -7.88 -30.14
C VAL A 104 -6.49 -7.98 -31.64
N GLY A 105 -7.52 -7.26 -32.09
CA GLY A 105 -7.99 -7.22 -33.45
C GLY A 105 -7.07 -6.42 -34.39
N ALA A 106 -7.26 -6.62 -35.71
CA ALA A 106 -6.63 -5.78 -36.70
C ALA A 106 -7.48 -4.50 -36.93
N HIS A 107 -6.84 -3.35 -36.83
CA HIS A 107 -7.46 -2.05 -37.07
C HIS A 107 -6.77 -1.30 -38.20
N PRO A 108 -7.51 -0.57 -39.05
CA PRO A 108 -6.89 0.31 -40.01
C PRO A 108 -6.10 1.43 -39.31
N SER A 109 -4.90 1.69 -39.81
CA SER A 109 -4.10 2.86 -39.41
C SER A 109 -4.64 4.13 -40.09
N ALA A 110 -4.32 5.29 -39.52
CA ALA A 110 -4.46 6.58 -40.24
C ALA A 110 -3.57 6.67 -41.49
N THR A 111 -2.52 5.84 -41.58
CA THR A 111 -1.68 5.73 -42.78
C THR A 111 -2.36 4.79 -43.78
N PRO A 112 -2.69 5.28 -45.00
CA PRO A 112 -3.33 4.45 -46.03
C PRO A 112 -2.52 3.18 -46.36
N GLY A 113 -3.21 2.04 -46.49
CA GLY A 113 -2.56 0.76 -46.79
C GLY A 113 -1.82 0.13 -45.61
N VAL A 114 -2.11 0.55 -44.39
CA VAL A 114 -1.52 0.00 -43.14
C VAL A 114 -2.60 -0.44 -42.17
N GLU A 115 -2.43 -1.60 -41.56
CA GLU A 115 -3.19 -2.11 -40.42
C GLU A 115 -2.29 -2.27 -39.20
N ILE A 116 -2.87 -2.14 -38.02
CA ILE A 116 -2.20 -2.36 -36.74
C ILE A 116 -2.88 -3.53 -36.02
N VAL A 117 -2.07 -4.45 -35.51
CA VAL A 117 -2.52 -5.51 -34.58
C VAL A 117 -1.74 -5.35 -33.30
N THR A 118 -2.44 -5.17 -32.19
CA THR A 118 -1.81 -5.13 -30.85
C THR A 118 -1.76 -6.52 -30.25
N THR A 119 -0.62 -6.88 -29.68
CA THR A 119 -0.44 -8.09 -28.88
C THR A 119 0.11 -7.73 -27.51
N TYR A 120 -0.18 -8.56 -26.52
CA TYR A 120 0.23 -8.35 -25.13
C TYR A 120 1.06 -9.52 -24.63
N SER A 121 2.07 -9.24 -23.84
CA SER A 121 2.87 -10.23 -23.11
C SER A 121 3.18 -9.73 -21.72
N ALA A 122 3.23 -10.60 -20.72
CA ALA A 122 3.62 -10.22 -19.37
C ALA A 122 5.11 -9.84 -19.29
N PHE A 123 5.48 -9.06 -18.26
CA PHE A 123 6.89 -9.00 -17.84
C PHE A 123 7.29 -10.40 -17.33
N PRO A 124 8.48 -10.92 -17.71
CA PRO A 124 8.83 -12.29 -17.34
C PRO A 124 8.92 -12.50 -15.82
N LEU A 125 9.58 -11.60 -15.09
CA LEU A 125 9.78 -11.72 -13.66
C LEU A 125 9.46 -10.40 -12.96
N PHE A 126 8.48 -10.44 -12.08
CA PHE A 126 8.08 -9.35 -11.20
C PHE A 126 8.73 -9.48 -9.83
N GLY A 127 9.17 -8.36 -9.24
CA GLY A 127 9.69 -8.26 -7.88
C GLY A 127 8.83 -7.39 -6.97
N ALA A 128 8.52 -7.88 -5.77
CA ALA A 128 7.89 -7.09 -4.72
C ALA A 128 8.82 -6.96 -3.51
N ILE A 129 8.98 -5.73 -3.00
CA ILE A 129 9.64 -5.42 -1.74
C ILE A 129 8.59 -4.87 -0.80
N ALA A 130 8.22 -5.65 0.22
CA ALA A 130 7.08 -5.40 1.08
C ALA A 130 7.47 -4.83 2.47
N PRO A 131 6.59 -4.03 3.10
CA PRO A 131 6.80 -3.45 4.41
C PRO A 131 6.40 -4.41 5.54
N TRP A 132 6.59 -3.92 6.78
CA TRP A 132 6.35 -4.67 8.01
C TRP A 132 4.96 -4.49 8.62
N ASN A 133 4.19 -3.49 8.20
CA ASN A 133 2.95 -3.09 8.90
C ASN A 133 1.72 -3.95 8.55
N PHE A 134 1.62 -4.44 7.31
CA PHE A 134 0.63 -5.42 6.86
C PHE A 134 1.34 -6.46 5.97
N PRO A 135 2.13 -7.37 6.61
CA PRO A 135 3.14 -8.15 5.90
C PRO A 135 2.57 -9.10 4.84
N VAL A 136 1.44 -9.74 5.11
CA VAL A 136 0.84 -10.71 4.18
C VAL A 136 0.18 -9.99 3.01
N ILE A 137 -0.75 -9.06 3.29
CA ILE A 137 -1.49 -8.42 2.19
C ILE A 137 -0.56 -7.59 1.30
N LEU A 138 0.39 -6.85 1.86
CA LEU A 138 1.29 -6.00 1.09
C LEU A 138 2.41 -6.78 0.37
N SER A 139 2.72 -7.99 0.80
CA SER A 139 3.56 -8.91 0.03
C SER A 139 2.87 -9.45 -1.23
N HIS A 140 1.54 -9.47 -1.25
CA HIS A 140 0.78 -10.10 -2.32
C HIS A 140 -0.05 -9.14 -3.17
N ILE A 141 -0.26 -7.91 -2.70
CA ILE A 141 -1.14 -6.93 -3.35
C ILE A 141 -0.74 -6.63 -4.81
N ASP A 142 0.57 -6.61 -5.09
CA ASP A 142 1.13 -6.43 -6.43
C ASP A 142 1.49 -7.77 -7.10
N ALA A 143 1.93 -8.77 -6.30
CA ALA A 143 2.33 -10.07 -6.84
C ALA A 143 1.16 -10.84 -7.46
N VAL A 144 -0.02 -10.78 -6.87
CA VAL A 144 -1.20 -11.49 -7.38
C VAL A 144 -1.66 -10.97 -8.75
N PRO A 145 -1.86 -9.65 -8.95
CA PRO A 145 -2.19 -9.15 -10.29
C PRO A 145 -1.05 -9.35 -11.31
N ALA A 146 0.23 -9.35 -10.88
CA ALA A 146 1.35 -9.70 -11.75
C ALA A 146 1.29 -11.18 -12.19
N LEU A 147 1.04 -12.11 -11.26
CA LEU A 147 0.80 -13.52 -11.57
C LEU A 147 -0.40 -13.69 -12.50
N MET A 148 -1.51 -12.98 -12.25
CA MET A 148 -2.69 -13.02 -13.13
C MET A 148 -2.38 -12.48 -14.52
N ALA A 149 -1.53 -11.48 -14.67
CA ALA A 149 -1.07 -10.96 -15.95
C ALA A 149 -0.20 -11.99 -16.71
N GLY A 150 0.47 -12.92 -16.02
CA GLY A 150 1.33 -13.95 -16.58
C GLY A 150 2.80 -13.84 -16.18
N CYS A 151 3.15 -12.93 -15.24
CA CYS A 151 4.48 -12.85 -14.68
C CYS A 151 4.76 -14.03 -13.75
N ALA A 152 6.02 -14.43 -13.60
CA ALA A 152 6.49 -15.06 -12.38
C ALA A 152 6.75 -13.97 -11.32
N ALA A 153 6.73 -14.31 -10.02
CA ALA A 153 6.84 -13.34 -8.95
C ALA A 153 7.88 -13.74 -7.89
N MET A 154 8.77 -12.81 -7.56
CA MET A 154 9.72 -12.93 -6.46
C MET A 154 9.40 -11.87 -5.40
N VAL A 155 9.11 -12.28 -4.18
CA VAL A 155 8.69 -11.40 -3.09
C VAL A 155 9.77 -11.36 -2.01
N LYS A 156 10.18 -10.15 -1.63
CA LYS A 156 11.00 -9.90 -0.44
C LYS A 156 10.13 -9.29 0.65
N PRO A 157 9.65 -10.08 1.62
CA PRO A 157 9.00 -9.56 2.82
C PRO A 157 9.94 -8.71 3.67
N SER A 158 9.38 -7.94 4.60
CA SER A 158 10.20 -7.22 5.57
C SER A 158 10.88 -8.18 6.54
N GLU A 159 12.12 -7.90 6.86
CA GLU A 159 12.91 -8.59 7.90
C GLU A 159 12.37 -8.34 9.32
N VAL A 160 11.51 -7.34 9.49
CA VAL A 160 10.88 -7.00 10.78
C VAL A 160 9.76 -7.99 11.13
N THR A 161 9.02 -8.48 10.14
CA THR A 161 7.85 -9.35 10.30
C THR A 161 7.91 -10.57 9.38
N PRO A 162 8.92 -11.47 9.55
CA PRO A 162 9.22 -12.53 8.58
C PRO A 162 8.50 -13.86 8.82
N ARG A 163 7.90 -14.08 10.02
CA ARG A 163 7.42 -15.41 10.45
C ARG A 163 6.35 -16.01 9.56
N PHE A 164 5.53 -15.18 8.91
CA PHE A 164 4.46 -15.65 8.03
C PHE A 164 5.00 -16.38 6.79
N VAL A 165 6.28 -16.22 6.45
CA VAL A 165 6.87 -16.81 5.24
C VAL A 165 6.90 -18.34 5.32
N GLU A 166 7.17 -18.92 6.52
CA GLU A 166 7.20 -20.38 6.68
C GLU A 166 5.83 -21.03 6.42
N PRO A 167 4.71 -20.60 7.03
CA PRO A 167 3.40 -21.12 6.66
C PRO A 167 3.03 -20.82 5.20
N MET A 168 3.46 -19.69 4.62
CA MET A 168 3.23 -19.42 3.20
C MET A 168 4.04 -20.33 2.27
N ARG A 169 5.23 -20.77 2.66
CA ARG A 169 5.98 -21.81 1.93
C ARG A 169 5.23 -23.15 1.95
N THR A 170 4.60 -23.49 3.07
CA THR A 170 3.73 -24.67 3.15
C THR A 170 2.55 -24.54 2.18
N VAL A 171 1.89 -23.38 2.14
CA VAL A 171 0.82 -23.09 1.16
C VAL A 171 1.32 -23.27 -0.30
N LEU A 172 2.51 -22.77 -0.63
CA LEU A 172 3.08 -22.89 -1.98
C LEU A 172 3.46 -24.32 -2.33
N ALA A 173 3.84 -25.15 -1.37
CA ALA A 173 4.14 -26.56 -1.61
C ALA A 173 2.92 -27.36 -2.13
N ASP A 174 1.70 -26.92 -1.81
CA ASP A 174 0.46 -27.51 -2.31
C ASP A 174 0.13 -27.06 -3.75
N ILE A 175 0.87 -26.07 -4.30
CA ILE A 175 0.60 -25.45 -5.61
C ILE A 175 1.92 -25.25 -6.38
N PRO A 176 2.62 -26.32 -6.71
CA PRO A 176 3.97 -26.25 -7.30
C PRO A 176 4.02 -25.57 -8.69
N GLU A 177 2.88 -25.45 -9.39
CA GLU A 177 2.78 -24.75 -10.66
C GLU A 177 2.69 -23.23 -10.54
N LEU A 178 2.45 -22.67 -9.33
CA LEU A 178 2.40 -21.23 -9.10
C LEU A 178 3.83 -20.66 -9.04
N PRO A 179 4.27 -19.83 -9.99
CA PRO A 179 5.64 -19.31 -10.04
C PRO A 179 5.83 -18.14 -9.09
N LEU A 180 5.72 -18.41 -7.77
CA LEU A 180 5.89 -17.45 -6.68
C LEU A 180 6.94 -17.96 -5.69
N ALA A 181 7.91 -17.12 -5.34
CA ALA A 181 8.92 -17.46 -4.34
C ALA A 181 9.22 -16.28 -3.42
N TYR A 182 9.71 -16.60 -2.21
CA TYR A 182 10.14 -15.62 -1.22
C TYR A 182 11.66 -15.66 -1.05
N VAL A 183 12.27 -14.46 -1.07
CA VAL A 183 13.66 -14.22 -0.65
C VAL A 183 13.66 -13.39 0.63
N MET A 184 14.48 -13.78 1.60
CA MET A 184 14.45 -13.24 2.95
C MET A 184 15.71 -12.43 3.20
N GLY A 185 15.58 -11.28 3.85
CA GLY A 185 16.74 -10.50 4.26
C GLY A 185 16.51 -8.99 4.25
N GLY A 186 17.59 -8.26 4.49
CA GLY A 186 17.63 -6.81 4.62
C GLY A 186 17.70 -6.05 3.28
N PRO A 187 18.20 -4.80 3.31
CA PRO A 187 18.31 -3.95 2.13
C PRO A 187 19.18 -4.54 1.01
N GLU A 188 20.20 -5.32 1.34
CA GLU A 188 21.12 -5.94 0.35
C GLU A 188 20.40 -6.98 -0.51
N VAL A 189 19.48 -7.75 0.10
CA VAL A 189 18.62 -8.69 -0.63
C VAL A 189 17.63 -7.94 -1.51
N GLY A 190 17.10 -6.80 -1.04
CA GLY A 190 16.27 -5.91 -1.86
C GLY A 190 17.01 -5.39 -3.10
N GLN A 191 18.27 -4.99 -2.94
CA GLN A 191 19.12 -4.57 -4.05
C GLN A 191 19.37 -5.71 -5.04
N ALA A 192 19.71 -6.91 -4.53
CA ALA A 192 19.92 -8.09 -5.37
C ALA A 192 18.64 -8.47 -6.15
N LEU A 193 17.46 -8.38 -5.52
CA LEU A 193 16.18 -8.62 -6.18
C LEU A 193 15.97 -7.65 -7.36
N ILE A 194 16.24 -6.34 -7.19
CA ILE A 194 16.06 -5.33 -8.25
C ILE A 194 16.94 -5.64 -9.46
N GLU A 195 18.14 -6.19 -9.26
CA GLU A 195 19.06 -6.55 -10.33
C GLU A 195 18.59 -7.76 -11.16
N GLU A 196 17.70 -8.58 -10.61
CA GLU A 196 17.23 -9.82 -11.22
C GLU A 196 15.84 -9.73 -11.88
N VAL A 197 15.04 -8.71 -11.58
CA VAL A 197 13.65 -8.63 -12.04
C VAL A 197 13.46 -7.69 -13.23
N ASP A 198 12.32 -7.81 -13.93
CA ASP A 198 11.98 -6.96 -15.08
C ASP A 198 11.01 -5.83 -14.72
N TYR A 199 10.43 -5.87 -13.53
CA TYR A 199 9.52 -4.87 -12.96
C TYR A 199 9.59 -4.96 -11.45
N VAL A 200 9.70 -3.85 -10.73
CA VAL A 200 9.72 -3.84 -9.27
C VAL A 200 8.59 -2.99 -8.69
N CYS A 201 7.90 -3.53 -7.68
CA CYS A 201 7.05 -2.75 -6.78
C CYS A 201 7.68 -2.68 -5.38
N PHE A 202 7.61 -1.50 -4.79
CA PHE A 202 8.05 -1.25 -3.42
C PHE A 202 6.94 -0.56 -2.64
N THR A 203 6.68 -1.05 -1.44
CA THR A 203 5.84 -0.37 -0.46
C THR A 203 6.66 -0.11 0.81
N GLY A 204 6.73 1.14 1.24
CA GLY A 204 7.51 1.52 2.42
C GLY A 204 7.77 3.01 2.54
N SER A 205 8.83 3.40 3.26
CA SER A 205 9.13 4.82 3.49
C SER A 205 9.58 5.55 2.22
N THR A 206 9.26 6.84 2.11
CA THR A 206 9.68 7.71 1.02
C THR A 206 11.21 7.72 0.82
N ALA A 207 11.96 7.73 1.93
CA ALA A 207 13.42 7.71 1.87
C ALA A 207 13.99 6.44 1.25
N THR A 208 13.40 5.27 1.52
CA THR A 208 13.78 4.00 0.91
C THR A 208 13.27 3.91 -0.52
N GLY A 209 12.06 4.40 -0.79
CA GLY A 209 11.48 4.43 -2.14
C GLY A 209 12.35 5.18 -3.15
N ARG A 210 12.95 6.30 -2.76
CA ARG A 210 13.91 7.03 -3.60
C ARG A 210 15.11 6.15 -4.00
N LYS A 211 15.65 5.36 -3.07
CA LYS A 211 16.77 4.42 -3.35
C LYS A 211 16.34 3.28 -4.29
N VAL A 212 15.12 2.77 -4.10
CA VAL A 212 14.56 1.74 -4.99
C VAL A 212 14.36 2.30 -6.40
N ALA A 213 13.82 3.52 -6.54
CA ALA A 213 13.67 4.19 -7.83
C ALA A 213 15.04 4.37 -8.54
N GLU A 214 16.06 4.81 -7.81
CA GLU A 214 17.42 4.96 -8.36
C GLU A 214 18.01 3.61 -8.82
N ALA A 215 17.81 2.55 -8.04
CA ALA A 215 18.29 1.21 -8.38
C ALA A 215 17.57 0.66 -9.63
N ALA A 216 16.23 0.79 -9.68
CA ALA A 216 15.42 0.40 -10.83
C ALA A 216 15.81 1.18 -12.11
N ALA A 217 16.08 2.49 -11.99
CA ALA A 217 16.54 3.30 -13.11
C ALA A 217 17.91 2.85 -13.63
N ARG A 218 18.83 2.44 -12.76
CA ARG A 218 20.13 1.86 -13.16
C ARG A 218 19.98 0.53 -13.87
N ALA A 219 19.00 -0.30 -13.44
CA ALA A 219 18.66 -1.57 -14.08
C ALA A 219 17.81 -1.39 -15.35
N LEU A 220 17.34 -0.18 -15.67
CA LEU A 220 16.43 0.15 -16.77
C LEU A 220 15.11 -0.64 -16.72
N ILE A 221 14.59 -0.86 -15.52
CA ILE A 221 13.29 -1.52 -15.29
C ILE A 221 12.25 -0.53 -14.75
N PRO A 222 10.97 -0.72 -15.03
CA PRO A 222 9.90 0.04 -14.41
C PRO A 222 9.86 -0.19 -12.89
N ALA A 223 9.56 0.90 -12.15
CA ALA A 223 9.31 0.86 -10.72
C ALA A 223 7.94 1.44 -10.41
N ASN A 224 7.20 0.79 -9.51
CA ASN A 224 6.00 1.32 -8.91
C ASN A 224 6.19 1.40 -7.39
N LEU A 225 6.02 2.60 -6.84
CA LEU A 225 6.29 2.88 -5.45
C LEU A 225 5.02 3.37 -4.77
N GLU A 226 4.71 2.76 -3.63
CA GLU A 226 3.65 3.19 -2.72
C GLU A 226 4.30 3.54 -1.38
N LEU A 227 4.26 4.81 -1.04
CA LEU A 227 5.11 5.37 0.00
C LEU A 227 4.26 5.95 1.15
N GLY A 228 4.86 6.79 1.96
CA GLY A 228 4.19 7.41 3.10
C GLY A 228 3.12 8.43 2.71
N GLY A 229 2.33 8.84 3.69
CA GLY A 229 1.31 9.85 3.57
C GLY A 229 1.34 10.84 4.74
N LYS A 230 0.60 11.93 4.63
CA LYS A 230 0.25 12.85 5.70
C LYS A 230 -1.21 13.24 5.55
N ASP A 231 -2.04 12.24 5.61
CA ASP A 231 -3.40 12.26 5.11
C ASP A 231 -4.31 13.18 5.92
N PRO A 232 -4.94 14.19 5.28
CA PRO A 232 -5.84 15.12 5.95
C PRO A 232 -7.28 14.59 6.00
N MET A 233 -7.99 14.99 7.07
CA MET A 233 -9.45 14.90 7.15
C MET A 233 -10.03 16.29 7.35
N ILE A 234 -11.02 16.68 6.56
CA ILE A 234 -11.81 17.89 6.74
C ILE A 234 -13.17 17.51 7.32
N VAL A 235 -13.55 18.13 8.45
CA VAL A 235 -14.83 17.95 9.12
C VAL A 235 -15.58 19.29 9.06
N THR A 236 -16.67 19.34 8.27
CA THR A 236 -17.41 20.60 8.05
C THR A 236 -18.36 20.93 9.20
N ALA A 237 -18.83 22.18 9.26
CA ALA A 237 -19.80 22.64 10.26
C ALA A 237 -21.13 21.87 10.25
N ASN A 238 -21.47 21.25 9.12
CA ASN A 238 -22.72 20.50 8.95
C ASN A 238 -22.58 19.01 9.33
N ALA A 239 -21.38 18.52 9.66
CA ALA A 239 -21.16 17.15 10.13
C ALA A 239 -21.71 16.98 11.56
N GLU A 240 -22.27 15.80 11.85
CA GLU A 240 -22.68 15.47 13.20
C GLU A 240 -21.43 15.20 14.07
N PRO A 241 -21.20 15.91 15.19
CA PRO A 241 -19.92 15.86 15.90
C PRO A 241 -19.54 14.49 16.48
N ASP A 242 -20.50 13.78 17.10
CA ASP A 242 -20.24 12.48 17.75
C ASP A 242 -19.91 11.40 16.71
N TRP A 243 -20.64 11.36 15.61
CA TRP A 243 -20.35 10.48 14.49
C TRP A 243 -19.00 10.77 13.85
N ALA A 244 -18.74 12.06 13.57
CA ALA A 244 -17.49 12.49 12.96
C ALA A 244 -16.27 12.15 13.85
N ALA A 245 -16.40 12.32 15.17
CA ALA A 245 -15.37 11.96 16.15
C ALA A 245 -15.09 10.45 16.14
N GLY A 246 -16.12 9.62 16.08
CA GLY A 246 -15.97 8.16 15.99
C GLY A 246 -15.27 7.71 14.71
N VAL A 247 -15.61 8.29 13.56
CA VAL A 247 -14.96 8.02 12.28
C VAL A 247 -13.51 8.48 12.30
N ALA A 248 -13.24 9.69 12.79
CA ALA A 248 -11.91 10.26 12.87
C ALA A 248 -10.98 9.43 13.78
N LEU A 249 -11.46 9.02 14.96
CA LEU A 249 -10.68 8.14 15.84
C LEU A 249 -10.31 6.84 15.15
N ARG A 250 -11.29 6.12 14.60
CA ARG A 250 -11.06 4.85 13.90
C ARG A 250 -10.04 5.01 12.78
N ALA A 251 -10.21 6.03 11.93
CA ALA A 251 -9.35 6.28 10.78
C ALA A 251 -7.89 6.62 11.17
N SER A 252 -7.68 7.17 12.37
CA SER A 252 -6.35 7.56 12.83
C SER A 252 -5.62 6.48 13.66
N VAL A 253 -6.34 5.55 14.32
CA VAL A 253 -5.71 4.69 15.33
C VAL A 253 -5.77 3.19 15.02
N VAL A 254 -6.56 2.74 14.05
CA VAL A 254 -6.60 1.32 13.65
C VAL A 254 -5.18 0.85 13.31
N ALA A 255 -4.87 -0.39 13.71
CA ALA A 255 -3.52 -0.96 13.60
C ALA A 255 -2.44 -0.12 14.31
N THR A 256 -2.81 0.56 15.41
CA THR A 256 -1.95 1.46 16.18
C THR A 256 -1.48 2.67 15.35
N GLY A 257 -2.29 3.10 14.36
CA GLY A 257 -1.93 4.18 13.42
C GLY A 257 -0.74 3.82 12.49
N GLN A 258 -0.33 2.56 12.45
CA GLN A 258 0.79 2.10 11.61
C GLN A 258 0.31 1.67 10.23
N ALA A 259 -0.46 2.55 9.57
CA ALA A 259 -0.97 2.36 8.22
C ALA A 259 -0.71 3.62 7.37
N CYS A 260 -0.31 3.42 6.12
CA CYS A 260 0.05 4.53 5.23
C CYS A 260 -1.12 5.48 4.91
N GLN A 261 -2.35 4.97 4.97
CA GLN A 261 -3.59 5.73 4.76
C GLN A 261 -4.32 6.03 6.09
N SER A 262 -3.63 6.05 7.22
CA SER A 262 -4.18 6.60 8.47
C SER A 262 -4.37 8.11 8.35
N ILE A 263 -5.47 8.62 8.89
CA ILE A 263 -5.64 10.08 9.00
C ILE A 263 -4.65 10.60 10.03
N GLU A 264 -3.80 11.52 9.60
CA GLU A 264 -2.72 12.09 10.40
C GLU A 264 -2.84 13.60 10.64
N ARG A 265 -3.85 14.28 10.05
CA ARG A 265 -4.19 15.68 10.27
C ARG A 265 -5.69 15.87 10.18
N ILE A 266 -6.30 16.47 11.20
CA ILE A 266 -7.74 16.76 11.20
C ILE A 266 -7.95 18.27 11.21
N TYR A 267 -8.79 18.74 10.29
CA TYR A 267 -9.27 20.11 10.20
C TYR A 267 -10.76 20.11 10.51
N VAL A 268 -11.17 20.78 11.59
CA VAL A 268 -12.58 20.80 12.04
C VAL A 268 -13.11 22.24 12.04
N ALA A 269 -14.33 22.43 11.54
CA ALA A 269 -15.00 23.72 11.53
C ALA A 269 -15.25 24.23 12.96
N ARG A 270 -15.02 25.53 13.19
CA ARG A 270 -15.14 26.15 14.52
C ARG A 270 -16.50 25.94 15.16
N GLU A 271 -17.57 25.96 14.38
CA GLU A 271 -18.94 25.85 14.86
C GLU A 271 -19.19 24.55 15.65
N ILE A 272 -18.50 23.48 15.28
CA ILE A 272 -18.66 22.16 15.92
C ILE A 272 -17.40 21.71 16.69
N ALA A 273 -16.33 22.50 16.69
CA ALA A 273 -15.01 22.09 17.19
C ALA A 273 -15.05 21.65 18.66
N GLU A 274 -15.76 22.39 19.54
CA GLU A 274 -15.87 22.04 20.96
C GLU A 274 -16.59 20.71 21.18
N ALA A 275 -17.72 20.50 20.50
CA ALA A 275 -18.49 19.26 20.58
C ALA A 275 -17.68 18.09 20.00
N PHE A 276 -17.07 18.28 18.83
CA PHE A 276 -16.22 17.28 18.18
C PHE A 276 -15.03 16.87 19.06
N LEU A 277 -14.28 17.84 19.61
CA LEU A 277 -13.14 17.53 20.47
C LEU A 277 -13.57 16.83 21.75
N THR A 278 -14.70 17.23 22.35
CA THR A 278 -15.25 16.56 23.54
C THR A 278 -15.61 15.11 23.24
N ALA A 279 -16.28 14.84 22.14
CA ALA A 279 -16.65 13.50 21.71
C ALA A 279 -15.40 12.67 21.36
N LEU A 280 -14.41 13.27 20.69
CA LEU A 280 -13.17 12.59 20.27
C LEU A 280 -12.31 12.20 21.49
N VAL A 281 -12.17 13.08 22.49
CA VAL A 281 -11.51 12.78 23.76
C VAL A 281 -12.22 11.64 24.47
N ALA A 282 -13.55 11.72 24.64
CA ALA A 282 -14.32 10.68 25.30
C ALA A 282 -14.25 9.34 24.56
N ALA A 283 -14.17 9.34 23.23
CA ALA A 283 -13.99 8.14 22.43
C ALA A 283 -12.56 7.57 22.58
N ALA A 284 -11.54 8.42 22.56
CA ALA A 284 -10.14 8.04 22.71
C ALA A 284 -9.84 7.41 24.09
N GLU A 285 -10.42 7.94 25.16
CA GLU A 285 -10.28 7.42 26.52
C GLU A 285 -10.87 6.00 26.70
N ARG A 286 -11.83 5.61 25.86
CA ARG A 286 -12.39 4.25 25.86
C ARG A 286 -11.54 3.23 25.09
N VAL A 287 -10.51 3.68 24.36
CA VAL A 287 -9.62 2.78 23.65
C VAL A 287 -8.65 2.12 24.62
N GLU A 288 -8.72 0.80 24.67
CA GLU A 288 -7.87 -0.02 25.53
C GLU A 288 -6.68 -0.58 24.76
N LEU A 289 -5.51 -0.67 25.44
CA LEU A 289 -4.36 -1.38 24.92
C LEU A 289 -4.56 -2.90 25.07
N THR A 290 -4.03 -3.68 24.11
CA THR A 290 -4.09 -5.15 24.17
C THR A 290 -3.05 -5.71 25.17
N TRP A 291 -3.04 -5.18 26.38
CA TRP A 291 -2.15 -5.54 27.49
C TRP A 291 -2.93 -5.57 28.82
N PRO A 292 -2.68 -6.58 29.71
CA PRO A 292 -1.75 -7.73 29.52
C PRO A 292 -2.29 -8.85 28.63
N ASP A 293 -3.61 -8.87 28.36
CA ASP A 293 -4.29 -9.92 27.59
C ASP A 293 -4.32 -9.55 26.11
N PRO A 294 -3.62 -10.27 25.20
CA PRO A 294 -3.61 -9.98 23.77
C PRO A 294 -4.96 -10.17 23.07
N ALA A 295 -5.89 -10.87 23.71
CA ALA A 295 -7.23 -11.11 23.17
C ALA A 295 -8.24 -10.00 23.51
N LYS A 296 -7.83 -9.01 24.30
CA LYS A 296 -8.69 -7.90 24.74
C LYS A 296 -8.07 -6.55 24.39
N GLY A 297 -8.92 -5.55 24.20
CA GLY A 297 -8.50 -4.19 23.85
C GLY A 297 -8.51 -3.94 22.34
N HIS A 298 -7.98 -2.80 21.94
CA HIS A 298 -8.10 -2.25 20.59
C HIS A 298 -6.73 -2.05 19.92
N LEU A 299 -5.73 -1.54 20.66
CA LEU A 299 -4.42 -1.19 20.11
C LEU A 299 -3.32 -2.10 20.62
N GLY A 300 -2.60 -2.71 19.69
CA GLY A 300 -1.39 -3.48 19.95
C GLY A 300 -0.16 -2.59 20.17
N PRO A 301 1.03 -3.22 20.34
CA PRO A 301 2.29 -2.51 20.45
C PRO A 301 2.71 -1.89 19.11
N PHE A 302 3.69 -1.02 19.15
CA PHE A 302 4.48 -0.70 17.97
C PHE A 302 5.23 -1.93 17.50
N ILE A 303 5.07 -2.26 16.21
CA ILE A 303 5.75 -3.42 15.60
C ILE A 303 7.27 -3.19 15.56
N PHE A 304 7.66 -1.97 15.16
CA PHE A 304 9.06 -1.57 15.05
C PHE A 304 9.43 -0.55 16.14
N PRO A 305 10.38 -0.87 17.05
CA PRO A 305 10.67 0.00 18.21
C PRO A 305 11.10 1.41 17.83
N ALA A 306 11.92 1.58 16.78
CA ALA A 306 12.36 2.89 16.32
C ALA A 306 11.18 3.78 15.88
N GLN A 307 10.06 3.18 15.48
CA GLN A 307 8.84 3.93 15.16
C GLN A 307 8.21 4.54 16.42
N ALA A 308 8.22 3.85 17.54
CA ALA A 308 7.77 4.40 18.83
C ALA A 308 8.60 5.62 19.25
N ASP A 309 9.93 5.54 19.06
CA ASP A 309 10.83 6.65 19.39
C ASP A 309 10.58 7.88 18.48
N LYS A 310 10.34 7.65 17.17
CA LYS A 310 9.96 8.70 16.22
C LYS A 310 8.64 9.38 16.64
N VAL A 311 7.63 8.58 16.97
CA VAL A 311 6.31 9.07 17.38
C VAL A 311 6.43 9.92 18.66
N GLN A 312 7.19 9.44 19.66
CA GLN A 312 7.44 10.23 20.88
C GLN A 312 8.12 11.56 20.56
N ALA A 313 9.14 11.54 19.69
CA ALA A 313 9.82 12.78 19.30
C ALA A 313 8.89 13.78 18.59
N HIS A 314 7.90 13.32 17.81
CA HIS A 314 6.89 14.20 17.22
C HIS A 314 5.93 14.79 18.27
N ILE A 315 5.54 14.02 19.28
CA ILE A 315 4.70 14.50 20.39
C ILE A 315 5.47 15.55 21.21
N ASP A 316 6.72 15.28 21.51
CA ASP A 316 7.57 16.20 22.30
C ASP A 316 7.86 17.49 21.53
N ASP A 317 8.07 17.41 20.22
CA ASP A 317 8.17 18.59 19.34
C ASP A 317 6.89 19.43 19.41
N ALA A 318 5.73 18.82 19.25
CA ALA A 318 4.45 19.52 19.32
C ALA A 318 4.24 20.22 20.69
N ARG A 319 4.51 19.51 21.80
CA ARG A 319 4.46 20.10 23.15
C ARG A 319 5.40 21.30 23.30
N SER A 320 6.62 21.19 22.80
CA SER A 320 7.62 22.25 22.89
C SER A 320 7.23 23.52 22.12
N HIS A 321 6.39 23.36 21.08
CA HIS A 321 5.82 24.43 20.29
C HIS A 321 4.43 24.91 20.76
N GLY A 322 3.95 24.41 21.91
CA GLY A 322 2.74 24.91 22.56
C GLY A 322 1.47 24.12 22.31
N ALA A 323 1.54 22.96 21.60
CA ALA A 323 0.38 22.08 21.45
C ALA A 323 -0.07 21.53 22.82
N ARG A 324 -1.40 21.44 23.00
CA ARG A 324 -2.00 20.82 24.19
C ARG A 324 -2.26 19.35 23.93
N VAL A 325 -1.74 18.49 24.81
CA VAL A 325 -2.06 17.07 24.80
C VAL A 325 -3.36 16.85 25.57
N LEU A 326 -4.40 16.40 24.88
CA LEU A 326 -5.73 16.18 25.47
C LEU A 326 -5.88 14.76 26.01
N THR A 327 -5.26 13.76 25.35
CA THR A 327 -5.21 12.36 25.79
C THR A 327 -3.86 11.75 25.42
N GLY A 328 -3.47 10.65 26.05
CA GLY A 328 -2.25 9.90 25.74
C GLY A 328 -0.97 10.71 25.96
N GLY A 329 -0.11 10.75 24.96
CA GLY A 329 1.08 11.61 24.91
C GLY A 329 2.38 10.98 25.37
N GLU A 330 2.37 9.75 25.89
CA GLU A 330 3.57 9.07 26.38
C GLU A 330 3.61 7.61 25.88
N VAL A 331 4.73 7.22 25.29
CA VAL A 331 4.99 5.83 24.93
C VAL A 331 5.26 5.02 26.21
N GLU A 332 4.42 4.04 26.46
CA GLU A 332 4.51 3.13 27.60
C GLU A 332 5.33 1.89 27.24
N THR A 333 6.14 1.37 28.15
CA THR A 333 6.78 0.05 28.00
C THR A 333 6.03 -0.95 28.88
N LEU A 334 5.30 -1.87 28.26
CA LEU A 334 4.48 -2.87 28.92
C LEU A 334 4.92 -4.27 28.50
N GLY A 335 5.41 -5.07 29.44
CA GLY A 335 5.91 -6.42 29.17
C GLY A 335 7.07 -6.51 28.17
N GLY A 336 7.81 -5.40 27.97
CA GLY A 336 8.89 -5.27 27.00
C GLY A 336 8.46 -4.69 25.65
N GLY A 337 7.15 -4.64 25.36
CA GLY A 337 6.58 -3.97 24.19
C GLY A 337 6.41 -2.46 24.39
N LYS A 338 6.43 -1.71 23.29
CA LYS A 338 6.16 -0.27 23.26
C LYS A 338 4.72 -0.03 22.84
N TYR A 339 3.97 0.71 23.65
CA TYR A 339 2.56 1.01 23.43
C TYR A 339 2.30 2.51 23.50
N LEU A 340 1.30 2.98 22.80
CA LEU A 340 0.82 4.35 22.90
C LEU A 340 -0.72 4.37 22.87
N ARG A 341 -1.33 5.07 23.82
CA ARG A 341 -2.76 5.36 23.81
C ARG A 341 -3.05 6.39 22.73
N PRO A 342 -4.27 6.45 22.17
CA PRO A 342 -4.64 7.54 21.26
C PRO A 342 -4.22 8.88 21.83
N THR A 343 -3.40 9.61 21.07
CA THR A 343 -2.81 10.87 21.52
C THR A 343 -3.41 12.02 20.73
N LEU A 344 -4.32 12.76 21.35
CA LEU A 344 -4.96 13.93 20.75
C LEU A 344 -4.14 15.17 21.05
N LEU A 345 -3.83 15.93 20.02
CA LEU A 345 -3.10 17.20 20.09
C LEU A 345 -3.99 18.32 19.57
N ALA A 346 -4.26 19.31 20.42
CA ALA A 346 -4.94 20.55 20.04
C ALA A 346 -3.94 21.71 19.98
N ASP A 347 -4.36 22.83 19.36
CA ASP A 347 -3.55 24.05 19.19
C ASP A 347 -2.24 23.77 18.43
N VAL A 348 -2.29 22.81 17.47
CA VAL A 348 -1.16 22.51 16.59
C VAL A 348 -1.01 23.59 15.52
N THR A 349 0.26 23.85 15.14
CA THR A 349 0.58 24.82 14.09
C THR A 349 1.29 24.12 12.91
N PRO A 350 1.24 24.71 11.69
CA PRO A 350 1.83 24.09 10.50
C PRO A 350 3.34 23.78 10.57
N GLU A 351 4.06 24.40 11.49
CA GLU A 351 5.52 24.24 11.67
C GLU A 351 5.88 22.98 12.47
N MET A 352 4.92 22.43 13.25
CA MET A 352 5.15 21.25 14.08
C MET A 352 5.36 20.00 13.22
N LYS A 353 6.24 19.11 13.64
CA LYS A 353 6.54 17.86 12.90
C LYS A 353 5.31 17.00 12.68
N VAL A 354 4.40 16.93 13.65
CA VAL A 354 3.12 16.21 13.52
C VAL A 354 2.20 16.73 12.41
N MET A 355 2.48 17.91 11.85
CA MET A 355 1.73 18.48 10.73
C MET A 355 2.45 18.33 9.39
N ARG A 356 3.77 18.08 9.38
CA ARG A 356 4.60 18.02 8.18
C ARG A 356 5.11 16.64 7.85
N GLU A 357 5.56 15.88 8.86
CA GLU A 357 6.17 14.58 8.67
C GLU A 357 5.17 13.45 8.96
N GLU A 358 5.23 12.38 8.19
CA GLU A 358 4.49 11.16 8.48
C GLU A 358 4.83 10.66 9.89
N THR A 359 3.82 10.55 10.75
CA THR A 359 3.99 10.12 12.15
C THR A 359 3.95 8.60 12.27
N PHE A 360 3.02 7.94 11.59
CA PHE A 360 2.86 6.49 11.55
C PHE A 360 2.63 5.87 12.95
N GLY A 361 1.72 6.48 13.69
CA GLY A 361 1.33 6.12 15.06
C GLY A 361 -0.02 6.71 15.45
N PRO A 362 -0.60 6.35 16.61
CA PRO A 362 -1.95 6.76 17.00
C PRO A 362 -1.97 8.20 17.56
N VAL A 363 -1.48 9.15 16.76
CA VAL A 363 -1.41 10.58 17.10
C VAL A 363 -2.35 11.36 16.19
N ILE A 364 -3.20 12.17 16.79
CA ILE A 364 -4.32 12.86 16.13
C ILE A 364 -4.18 14.37 16.38
N PRO A 365 -3.44 15.08 15.54
CA PRO A 365 -3.39 16.55 15.61
C PRO A 365 -4.68 17.13 15.00
N VAL A 366 -5.28 18.08 15.73
CA VAL A 366 -6.54 18.74 15.35
C VAL A 366 -6.32 20.23 15.23
N THR A 367 -6.64 20.78 14.06
CA THR A 367 -6.67 22.21 13.75
C THR A 367 -8.10 22.67 13.59
N VAL A 368 -8.46 23.79 14.23
CA VAL A 368 -9.77 24.42 14.08
C VAL A 368 -9.68 25.49 12.99
N PHE A 369 -10.60 25.45 12.03
CA PHE A 369 -10.67 26.45 10.97
C PHE A 369 -11.95 27.30 11.03
N ASP A 370 -11.85 28.54 10.58
CA ASP A 370 -12.97 29.49 10.41
C ASP A 370 -13.43 29.59 8.95
N ASP A 371 -12.51 29.37 8.02
CA ASP A 371 -12.78 29.41 6.57
C ASP A 371 -12.41 28.08 5.91
N LEU A 372 -13.34 27.50 5.19
CA LEU A 372 -13.14 26.24 4.47
C LEU A 372 -12.03 26.34 3.41
N GLU A 373 -11.87 27.51 2.77
CA GLU A 373 -10.80 27.73 1.78
C GLU A 373 -9.42 27.60 2.42
N ASP A 374 -9.24 28.14 3.62
CA ASP A 374 -8.02 28.01 4.38
C ASP A 374 -7.77 26.56 4.81
N ALA A 375 -8.82 25.82 5.21
CA ALA A 375 -8.70 24.41 5.57
C ALA A 375 -8.26 23.56 4.37
N ILE A 376 -8.83 23.77 3.20
CA ILE A 376 -8.44 23.07 1.96
C ILE A 376 -6.99 23.43 1.58
N ALA A 377 -6.62 24.72 1.68
CA ALA A 377 -5.26 25.15 1.40
C ALA A 377 -4.24 24.48 2.33
N GLN A 378 -4.51 24.44 3.63
CA GLN A 378 -3.66 23.76 4.63
C GLN A 378 -3.63 22.24 4.44
N ALA A 379 -4.76 21.62 4.10
CA ALA A 379 -4.83 20.19 3.80
C ALA A 379 -3.91 19.81 2.62
N ASN A 380 -3.86 20.66 1.59
CA ASN A 380 -3.03 20.48 0.41
C ASN A 380 -1.56 20.94 0.59
N ASP A 381 -1.25 21.70 1.66
CA ASP A 381 0.11 22.16 1.95
C ASP A 381 0.97 21.04 2.55
N THR A 382 1.35 20.10 1.72
CA THR A 382 2.20 18.95 2.07
C THR A 382 2.95 18.44 0.85
N GLU A 383 4.08 17.77 1.04
CA GLU A 383 4.78 17.07 -0.03
C GLU A 383 4.14 15.72 -0.39
N TYR A 384 3.22 15.23 0.43
CA TYR A 384 2.51 13.97 0.26
C TYR A 384 1.19 14.17 -0.51
N GLY A 385 0.59 13.05 -0.94
CA GLY A 385 -0.70 13.04 -1.62
C GLY A 385 -1.22 11.62 -1.80
N LEU A 386 -1.20 10.82 -0.71
CA LEU A 386 -1.64 9.41 -0.73
C LEU A 386 -3.17 9.34 -0.68
N SER A 387 -3.75 9.71 0.46
CA SER A 387 -5.20 9.75 0.61
C SER A 387 -5.67 10.95 1.43
N ALA A 388 -6.99 11.17 1.46
CA ALA A 388 -7.64 12.18 2.28
C ALA A 388 -9.07 11.75 2.62
N ALA A 389 -9.71 12.48 3.55
CA ALA A 389 -11.10 12.23 3.92
C ALA A 389 -11.90 13.53 4.08
N VAL A 390 -13.21 13.44 3.87
CA VAL A 390 -14.14 14.53 4.13
C VAL A 390 -15.37 14.00 4.86
N LEU A 391 -15.69 14.61 6.01
CA LEU A 391 -16.91 14.37 6.77
C LEU A 391 -17.76 15.64 6.74
N ALA A 392 -18.99 15.54 6.25
CA ALA A 392 -19.86 16.68 6.00
C ALA A 392 -21.33 16.34 6.31
N GLY A 393 -22.20 17.34 6.23
CA GLY A 393 -23.63 17.15 6.42
C GLY A 393 -24.32 16.34 5.32
N SER A 394 -23.69 16.24 4.14
CA SER A 394 -24.20 15.45 3.02
C SER A 394 -23.06 14.90 2.16
N LEU A 395 -23.37 13.87 1.36
CA LEU A 395 -22.42 13.31 0.40
C LEU A 395 -22.08 14.32 -0.73
N ASP A 396 -23.03 15.14 -1.13
CA ASP A 396 -22.80 16.19 -2.15
C ASP A 396 -21.83 17.26 -1.65
N GLU A 397 -21.99 17.72 -0.40
CA GLU A 397 -21.05 18.64 0.25
C GLU A 397 -19.65 18.01 0.34
N ALA A 398 -19.56 16.76 0.84
CA ALA A 398 -18.32 16.05 0.93
C ALA A 398 -17.64 15.88 -0.45
N THR A 399 -18.42 15.60 -1.49
CA THR A 399 -17.92 15.46 -2.86
C THR A 399 -17.36 16.79 -3.40
N ALA A 400 -18.09 17.89 -3.19
CA ALA A 400 -17.66 19.23 -3.63
C ALA A 400 -16.33 19.67 -2.99
N ILE A 401 -16.05 19.23 -1.75
CA ILE A 401 -14.78 19.48 -1.08
C ILE A 401 -13.72 18.48 -1.55
N GLY A 402 -14.07 17.19 -1.59
CA GLY A 402 -13.15 16.11 -1.91
C GLY A 402 -12.44 16.28 -3.27
N VAL A 403 -13.13 16.76 -4.29
CA VAL A 403 -12.54 17.00 -5.63
C VAL A 403 -11.45 18.09 -5.62
N ARG A 404 -11.35 18.88 -4.55
CA ARG A 404 -10.38 19.96 -4.37
C ARG A 404 -9.15 19.56 -3.56
N LEU A 405 -9.16 18.36 -2.97
CA LEU A 405 -8.02 17.82 -2.21
C LEU A 405 -7.01 17.18 -3.15
N ASP A 406 -5.73 17.50 -2.95
CA ASP A 406 -4.63 17.01 -3.79
C ASP A 406 -4.08 15.70 -3.27
N ALA A 407 -4.92 14.64 -3.30
CA ALA A 407 -4.55 13.29 -2.94
C ALA A 407 -5.06 12.28 -3.97
N GLY A 408 -4.43 11.10 -4.02
CA GLY A 408 -4.74 10.06 -4.99
C GLY A 408 -6.11 9.42 -4.80
N ALA A 409 -6.56 9.31 -3.54
CA ALA A 409 -7.84 8.72 -3.16
C ALA A 409 -8.50 9.51 -2.03
N ILE A 410 -9.81 9.70 -2.11
CA ILE A 410 -10.57 10.46 -1.12
C ILE A 410 -11.70 9.61 -0.55
N SER A 411 -11.72 9.44 0.79
CA SER A 411 -12.84 8.86 1.51
C SER A 411 -13.89 9.93 1.78
N LEU A 412 -15.12 9.73 1.33
CA LEU A 412 -16.24 10.63 1.60
C LEU A 412 -17.18 10.00 2.61
N GLN A 413 -17.51 10.72 3.67
CA GLN A 413 -18.34 10.27 4.81
C GLN A 413 -17.74 9.05 5.53
N ASP A 414 -16.45 8.83 5.36
CA ASP A 414 -15.63 7.82 6.04
C ASP A 414 -14.17 8.28 6.02
N GLY A 415 -13.30 7.67 6.82
CA GLY A 415 -11.88 8.03 6.89
C GLY A 415 -10.93 6.91 6.43
N ALA A 416 -11.44 5.74 6.00
CA ALA A 416 -10.61 4.58 5.71
C ALA A 416 -11.04 3.78 4.46
N MET A 417 -12.02 4.25 3.69
CA MET A 417 -12.53 3.53 2.51
C MET A 417 -11.44 3.29 1.47
N THR A 418 -10.49 4.20 1.35
CA THR A 418 -9.35 4.09 0.42
C THR A 418 -8.49 2.85 0.67
N SER A 419 -8.48 2.32 1.91
CA SER A 419 -7.76 1.09 2.27
C SER A 419 -8.55 -0.20 1.94
N PHE A 420 -9.86 -0.12 1.74
CA PHE A 420 -10.73 -1.29 1.56
C PHE A 420 -11.26 -1.44 0.13
N VAL A 421 -11.36 -0.34 -0.62
CA VAL A 421 -11.92 -0.31 -1.98
C VAL A 421 -10.80 -0.54 -3.00
N GLY A 422 -10.66 -1.77 -3.48
CA GLY A 422 -9.57 -2.18 -4.38
C GLY A 422 -9.89 -2.07 -5.88
N ASP A 423 -11.13 -1.73 -6.26
CA ASP A 423 -11.60 -1.61 -7.64
C ASP A 423 -11.64 -0.18 -8.18
N ALA A 424 -11.38 0.81 -7.33
CA ALA A 424 -11.23 2.20 -7.72
C ALA A 424 -9.78 2.51 -8.13
N THR A 425 -9.57 2.91 -9.38
CA THR A 425 -8.25 3.38 -9.82
C THR A 425 -7.92 4.70 -9.12
N ASN A 426 -6.80 4.70 -8.41
CA ASN A 426 -6.26 5.90 -7.75
C ASN A 426 -4.74 5.98 -8.03
N GLN A 427 -4.15 7.14 -7.92
CA GLN A 427 -2.72 7.31 -8.12
C GLN A 427 -2.16 8.25 -7.06
N SER A 428 -1.22 7.74 -6.26
CA SER A 428 -0.51 8.53 -5.26
C SER A 428 0.17 9.75 -5.91
N ARG A 429 0.15 10.89 -5.21
CA ARG A 429 0.70 12.15 -5.68
C ARG A 429 1.91 12.57 -4.84
N GLY A 430 2.67 13.53 -5.34
CA GLY A 430 3.83 14.07 -4.64
C GLY A 430 4.83 12.99 -4.23
N CYS A 431 5.29 13.04 -2.99
CA CYS A 431 6.24 12.08 -2.43
C CYS A 431 5.61 10.77 -1.93
N SER A 432 4.29 10.58 -2.14
CA SER A 432 3.57 9.38 -1.70
C SER A 432 3.64 8.23 -2.69
N GLY A 433 4.15 8.42 -3.90
CA GLY A 433 4.29 7.32 -4.84
C GLY A 433 4.90 7.68 -6.18
N LEU A 434 5.14 6.65 -6.98
CA LEU A 434 5.65 6.75 -8.34
C LEU A 434 5.05 5.60 -9.16
N GLY A 435 4.67 5.88 -10.40
CA GLY A 435 4.16 4.88 -11.34
C GLY A 435 2.63 4.82 -11.40
N PRO A 436 2.08 3.87 -12.15
CA PRO A 436 0.64 3.72 -12.32
C PRO A 436 -0.04 3.18 -11.05
N SER A 437 -1.36 3.34 -10.97
CA SER A 437 -2.16 2.81 -9.86
C SER A 437 -1.96 1.31 -9.64
N ARG A 438 -1.88 0.91 -8.37
CA ARG A 438 -1.96 -0.52 -7.99
C ARG A 438 -3.40 -1.02 -7.87
N MET A 439 -4.38 -0.11 -7.88
CA MET A 439 -5.80 -0.39 -7.72
C MET A 439 -6.54 -0.31 -9.05
N GLY A 440 -7.79 -0.76 -9.06
CA GLY A 440 -8.60 -0.81 -10.27
C GLY A 440 -7.99 -1.68 -11.37
N ASP A 441 -8.39 -1.47 -12.61
CA ASP A 441 -7.90 -2.26 -13.76
C ASP A 441 -6.41 -2.04 -14.04
N SER A 442 -5.91 -0.84 -13.76
CA SER A 442 -4.48 -0.49 -13.87
C SER A 442 -3.60 -1.40 -13.03
N GLY A 443 -4.11 -1.89 -11.88
CA GLY A 443 -3.38 -2.78 -10.98
C GLY A 443 -2.85 -4.05 -11.65
N MET A 444 -3.51 -4.55 -12.70
CA MET A 444 -3.05 -5.69 -13.49
C MET A 444 -2.46 -5.27 -14.83
N LEU A 445 -3.10 -4.32 -15.53
CA LEU A 445 -2.72 -3.95 -16.90
C LEU A 445 -1.29 -3.40 -16.98
N ARG A 446 -0.78 -2.77 -15.92
CA ARG A 446 0.60 -2.26 -15.83
C ARG A 446 1.68 -3.36 -15.95
N PHE A 447 1.33 -4.63 -15.78
CA PHE A 447 2.24 -5.76 -15.93
C PHE A 447 2.24 -6.36 -17.33
N LEU A 448 1.45 -5.80 -18.26
CA LEU A 448 1.41 -6.19 -19.65
C LEU A 448 2.24 -5.24 -20.51
N ARG A 449 3.02 -5.81 -21.42
CA ARG A 449 3.78 -5.08 -22.45
C ARG A 449 3.04 -5.18 -23.77
N GLU A 450 2.72 -4.05 -24.34
CA GLU A 450 2.09 -3.94 -25.64
C GLU A 450 3.13 -4.06 -26.76
N LYS A 451 2.78 -4.80 -27.82
CA LYS A 451 3.55 -4.88 -29.06
C LYS A 451 2.63 -4.59 -30.22
N ALA A 452 2.97 -3.59 -31.00
CA ALA A 452 2.30 -3.30 -32.26
C ALA A 452 2.92 -4.09 -33.42
N LEU A 453 2.11 -4.88 -34.12
CA LEU A 453 2.44 -5.45 -35.43
C LEU A 453 1.88 -4.52 -36.49
N ILE A 454 2.75 -3.88 -37.24
CA ILE A 454 2.38 -2.91 -38.29
C ILE A 454 2.39 -3.70 -39.62
N ARG A 455 1.20 -3.89 -40.18
CA ARG A 455 0.97 -4.70 -41.39
C ARG A 455 0.81 -3.79 -42.59
N GLN A 456 1.72 -3.90 -43.56
CA GLN A 456 1.56 -3.28 -44.88
C GLN A 456 0.53 -4.06 -45.68
N THR A 457 -0.60 -3.48 -46.00
CA THR A 457 -1.69 -4.07 -46.82
C THR A 457 -1.80 -3.43 -48.21
N GLY A 458 -1.10 -2.29 -48.41
CA GLY A 458 -0.95 -1.64 -49.71
C GLY A 458 0.47 -1.78 -50.27
N ASP A 459 0.77 -1.07 -51.32
CA ASP A 459 2.10 -1.04 -51.91
C ASP A 459 3.08 -0.22 -51.06
N PRO A 460 4.28 -0.78 -50.71
CA PRO A 460 5.30 -0.04 -49.97
C PRO A 460 5.86 1.11 -50.84
N LEU A 461 6.22 2.23 -50.19
CA LEU A 461 6.85 3.31 -50.87
C LEU A 461 8.20 2.91 -51.47
N PRO A 462 8.45 3.14 -52.79
CA PRO A 462 9.74 2.87 -53.39
C PRO A 462 10.79 3.88 -52.88
N ILE A 463 12.07 3.51 -52.95
CA ILE A 463 13.16 4.39 -52.53
C ILE A 463 13.15 5.74 -53.25
N ASP A 464 12.66 5.80 -54.49
CA ASP A 464 12.55 7.01 -55.29
C ASP A 464 11.58 8.05 -54.69
N ALA A 465 10.66 7.60 -53.80
CA ALA A 465 9.80 8.53 -53.05
C ALA A 465 10.60 9.44 -52.09
N TYR A 466 11.80 9.03 -51.74
CA TYR A 466 12.72 9.74 -50.81
C TYR A 466 13.86 10.45 -51.58
N ALA A 467 13.80 10.46 -52.90
CA ALA A 467 14.83 11.14 -53.71
C ALA A 467 14.82 12.65 -53.43
N GLU A 468 16.00 13.23 -53.16
CA GLU A 468 16.17 14.68 -53.04
C GLU A 468 15.80 15.35 -54.39
N ARG A 469 14.67 16.01 -54.40
CA ARG A 469 14.26 16.86 -55.52
C ARG A 469 14.58 18.26 -55.06
N GLY A 470 15.67 18.84 -55.56
CA GLY A 470 16.09 20.19 -55.16
C GLY A 470 14.89 21.11 -54.95
N ALA A 471 14.97 21.98 -53.94
CA ALA A 471 13.88 22.91 -53.59
C ALA A 471 13.44 23.70 -54.86
N PRO A 472 12.10 23.92 -55.03
CA PRO A 472 11.57 24.65 -56.18
C PRO A 472 12.04 26.08 -56.20
#